data_e5ca421bad171bf5f8ed0270b9e413c5
#
_entry.id   e5ca421bad171bf5f8ed0270b9e413c5
#
_cell.length_a   1.000
_cell.length_b   1.000
_cell.length_c   1.000
_cell.angle_alpha   90.00
_cell.angle_beta   90.00
_cell.angle_gamma   90.00
#
_symmetry.space_group_name_H-M   'P 1'
#
loop_
_entity.id
_entity.type
_entity.pdbx_description
1 polymer ?
#
loop_
_entity_poly.entity_id
_entity_poly.type
_entity_poly.pdbx_seq_one_letter_code
_entity_poly.pdbx_strand_id
1 'polypeptide(L)'
;MNVTVADCLRLPTLREAQLIAGAKGTDRAVSSVSVLEWPETKLLSNELIIGNELIISALVTIKDDVARQCSVLRHLRNMGAAGLVLFYVGVFIPRIDEALIAVADEINLPLIAMPFGRMDFRYSDVITDVVEYIHNRRMHGNYYATELMNSIALLEPQQRNINTTLRLLSDRLHCTLLLTNRYLDRRGAA
;
A
#
# COMPACT_ATOMS: atom_id res chain seq x y z
N MET A 1 5.22 8.02 -7.25
CA MET A 1 3.85 7.78 -6.75
C MET A 1 3.87 6.52 -5.92
N ASN A 2 3.28 6.54 -4.72
CA ASN A 2 3.19 5.35 -3.88
C ASN A 2 2.05 4.45 -4.39
N VAL A 3 2.23 3.14 -4.26
CA VAL A 3 1.15 2.16 -4.47
C VAL A 3 0.17 2.30 -3.31
N THR A 4 -1.13 2.23 -3.58
CA THR A 4 -2.20 2.33 -2.57
C THR A 4 -2.97 1.02 -2.44
N VAL A 5 -3.77 0.87 -1.37
CA VAL A 5 -4.69 -0.27 -1.23
C VAL A 5 -5.67 -0.31 -2.39
N ALA A 6 -6.17 0.85 -2.85
CA ALA A 6 -7.05 0.92 -4.03
C ALA A 6 -6.37 0.42 -5.31
N ASP A 7 -5.07 0.63 -5.46
CA ASP A 7 -4.29 0.07 -6.58
C ASP A 7 -4.18 -1.46 -6.44
N CYS A 8 -3.90 -1.97 -5.24
CA CYS A 8 -3.80 -3.40 -4.97
C CYS A 8 -5.11 -4.15 -5.29
N LEU A 9 -6.27 -3.57 -4.97
CA LEU A 9 -7.59 -4.15 -5.29
C LEU A 9 -7.86 -4.33 -6.79
N ARG A 10 -7.08 -3.69 -7.66
CA ARG A 10 -7.18 -3.84 -9.13
C ARG A 10 -6.29 -4.96 -9.69
N LEU A 11 -5.42 -5.52 -8.87
CA LEU A 11 -4.52 -6.60 -9.29
C LEU A 11 -5.29 -7.88 -9.60
N PRO A 12 -4.81 -8.72 -10.53
CA PRO A 12 -5.49 -9.96 -10.94
C PRO A 12 -5.89 -10.84 -9.78
N THR A 13 -5.03 -10.98 -8.76
CA THR A 13 -5.25 -11.83 -7.59
C THR A 13 -6.23 -11.26 -6.58
N LEU A 14 -6.45 -9.93 -6.57
CA LEU A 14 -7.35 -9.26 -5.62
C LEU A 14 -8.63 -8.72 -6.27
N ARG A 15 -8.78 -8.80 -7.60
CA ARG A 15 -9.95 -8.24 -8.31
C ARG A 15 -11.28 -8.90 -7.92
N GLU A 16 -11.25 -10.17 -7.47
CA GLU A 16 -12.42 -10.89 -6.98
C GLU A 16 -12.65 -10.68 -5.48
N ALA A 17 -11.69 -10.08 -4.78
CA ALA A 17 -11.83 -9.74 -3.37
C ALA A 17 -12.82 -8.58 -3.18
N GLN A 18 -13.49 -8.57 -2.04
CA GLN A 18 -14.45 -7.52 -1.69
C GLN A 18 -13.90 -6.64 -0.58
N LEU A 19 -13.97 -5.33 -0.77
CA LEU A 19 -13.77 -4.37 0.31
C LEU A 19 -15.00 -4.38 1.20
N ILE A 20 -14.87 -4.94 2.40
CA ILE A 20 -15.99 -5.13 3.34
C ILE A 20 -16.21 -3.88 4.20
N ALA A 21 -15.12 -3.22 4.62
CA ALA A 21 -15.15 -2.05 5.49
C ALA A 21 -13.88 -1.20 5.33
N GLY A 22 -13.84 -0.04 5.98
CA GLY A 22 -12.67 0.84 6.02
C GLY A 22 -12.40 1.56 4.69
N ALA A 23 -13.41 1.82 3.88
CA ALA A 23 -13.28 2.40 2.53
C ALA A 23 -12.50 3.72 2.50
N LYS A 24 -12.57 4.54 3.57
CA LYS A 24 -11.84 5.80 3.68
C LYS A 24 -10.32 5.63 3.81
N GLY A 25 -9.85 4.40 4.06
CA GLY A 25 -8.43 4.08 4.18
C GLY A 25 -7.82 3.51 2.90
N THR A 26 -8.55 3.42 1.79
CA THR A 26 -8.05 2.79 0.55
C THR A 26 -6.95 3.57 -0.17
N ASP A 27 -6.77 4.84 0.14
CA ASP A 27 -5.67 5.69 -0.34
C ASP A 27 -4.34 5.50 0.42
N ARG A 28 -4.35 4.68 1.48
CA ARG A 28 -3.15 4.38 2.25
C ARG A 28 -2.09 3.71 1.41
N ALA A 29 -0.84 4.14 1.59
CA ALA A 29 0.29 3.58 0.88
C ALA A 29 0.54 2.12 1.29
N VAL A 30 0.91 1.30 0.32
CA VAL A 30 1.35 -0.09 0.51
C VAL A 30 2.81 -0.19 0.10
N SER A 31 3.68 -0.54 1.04
CA SER A 31 5.12 -0.67 0.83
C SER A 31 5.61 -2.12 0.77
N SER A 32 4.84 -3.04 1.35
CA SER A 32 5.12 -4.49 1.42
C SER A 32 3.85 -5.27 1.77
N VAL A 33 3.98 -6.58 1.79
CA VAL A 33 2.93 -7.53 2.23
C VAL A 33 3.49 -8.42 3.32
N SER A 34 2.72 -8.63 4.39
CA SER A 34 3.08 -9.52 5.49
C SER A 34 1.95 -10.49 5.83
N VAL A 35 2.31 -11.69 6.28
CA VAL A 35 1.36 -12.72 6.70
C VAL A 35 1.30 -12.74 8.23
N LEU A 36 0.08 -12.71 8.77
CA LEU A 36 -0.17 -12.75 10.21
C LEU A 36 -1.03 -13.95 10.57
N GLU A 37 -0.42 -15.08 10.96
CA GLU A 37 -1.14 -16.29 11.39
C GLU A 37 -1.32 -16.39 12.91
N TRP A 38 -0.44 -15.77 13.68
CA TRP A 38 -0.47 -15.78 15.15
C TRP A 38 -0.73 -14.37 15.71
N PRO A 39 -1.97 -13.87 15.68
CA PRO A 39 -2.28 -12.51 16.11
C PRO A 39 -2.34 -12.40 17.66
N GLU A 40 -1.36 -12.94 18.36
CA GLU A 40 -1.23 -12.70 19.78
C GLU A 40 -0.67 -11.30 20.03
N THR A 41 -1.49 -10.42 20.59
CA THR A 41 -1.13 -9.03 20.85
C THR A 41 0.14 -8.87 21.69
N LYS A 42 0.48 -9.88 22.51
CA LYS A 42 1.74 -9.90 23.28
C LYS A 42 2.99 -10.18 22.43
N LEU A 43 2.83 -10.84 21.28
CA LEU A 43 3.91 -11.17 20.33
C LEU A 43 3.98 -10.17 19.18
N LEU A 44 2.93 -9.36 18.96
CA LEU A 44 2.93 -8.27 18.01
C LEU A 44 3.72 -7.09 18.60
N SER A 45 5.03 -7.25 18.74
CA SER A 45 5.93 -6.14 19.06
C SER A 45 6.01 -5.20 17.86
N ASN A 46 6.31 -3.91 18.12
CA ASN A 46 6.50 -2.90 17.08
C ASN A 46 7.60 -3.24 16.05
N GLU A 47 8.31 -4.35 16.24
CA GLU A 47 9.38 -4.84 15.36
C GLU A 47 8.85 -5.75 14.24
N LEU A 48 7.62 -6.31 14.37
CA LEU A 48 7.05 -7.25 13.40
C LEU A 48 6.33 -6.57 12.24
N ILE A 49 5.83 -5.35 12.42
CA ILE A 49 5.14 -4.58 11.38
C ILE A 49 5.83 -3.22 11.26
N ILE A 50 6.39 -2.95 10.09
CA ILE A 50 7.18 -1.73 9.83
C ILE A 50 6.28 -0.55 9.41
N GLY A 51 4.97 -0.79 9.28
CA GLY A 51 4.00 0.18 8.77
C GLY A 51 3.86 0.16 7.23
N ASN A 52 2.71 0.63 6.77
CA ASN A 52 2.32 0.60 5.35
C ASN A 52 2.34 -0.81 4.72
N GLU A 53 2.16 -1.84 5.52
CA GLU A 53 2.06 -3.22 5.04
C GLU A 53 0.61 -3.61 4.79
N LEU A 54 0.35 -4.29 3.69
CA LEU A 54 -0.89 -5.01 3.47
C LEU A 54 -0.78 -6.35 4.20
N ILE A 55 -1.59 -6.54 5.23
CA ILE A 55 -1.55 -7.75 6.05
C ILE A 55 -2.47 -8.81 5.45
N ILE A 56 -1.99 -10.04 5.37
CA ILE A 56 -2.78 -11.20 4.94
C ILE A 56 -2.95 -12.13 6.16
N SER A 57 -4.18 -12.58 6.40
CA SER A 57 -4.46 -13.54 7.48
C SER A 57 -5.74 -14.31 7.22
N ALA A 58 -5.81 -15.52 7.79
CA ALA A 58 -7.07 -16.25 7.93
C ALA A 58 -7.64 -16.15 9.36
N LEU A 59 -6.95 -15.50 10.29
CA LEU A 59 -7.31 -15.34 11.72
C LEU A 59 -7.74 -16.66 12.39
N VAL A 60 -7.22 -17.79 11.94
CA VAL A 60 -7.66 -19.15 12.34
C VAL A 60 -7.58 -19.34 13.85
N THR A 61 -6.53 -18.83 14.49
CA THR A 61 -6.28 -19.02 15.93
C THR A 61 -7.25 -18.25 16.82
N ILE A 62 -7.97 -17.28 16.26
CA ILE A 62 -8.94 -16.43 16.95
C ILE A 62 -10.30 -16.39 16.24
N LYS A 63 -10.58 -17.40 15.40
CA LYS A 63 -11.79 -17.44 14.55
C LYS A 63 -13.10 -17.31 15.33
N ASP A 64 -13.13 -17.82 16.55
CA ASP A 64 -14.31 -17.84 17.41
C ASP A 64 -14.33 -16.70 18.47
N ASP A 65 -13.32 -15.81 18.43
CA ASP A 65 -13.18 -14.69 19.39
C ASP A 65 -13.23 -13.34 18.67
N VAL A 66 -14.45 -12.85 18.47
CA VAL A 66 -14.71 -11.58 17.78
C VAL A 66 -14.08 -10.39 18.52
N ALA A 67 -14.08 -10.40 19.86
CA ALA A 67 -13.48 -9.33 20.65
C ALA A 67 -11.97 -9.25 20.39
N ARG A 68 -11.30 -10.40 20.30
CA ARG A 68 -9.88 -10.48 19.98
C ARG A 68 -9.59 -10.09 18.52
N GLN A 69 -10.44 -10.49 17.58
CA GLN A 69 -10.34 -10.03 16.17
C GLN A 69 -10.40 -8.50 16.10
N CYS A 70 -11.35 -7.87 16.79
CA CYS A 70 -11.47 -6.41 16.88
C CYS A 70 -10.23 -5.76 17.50
N SER A 71 -9.69 -6.37 18.57
CA SER A 71 -8.45 -5.89 19.22
C SER A 71 -7.26 -5.95 18.25
N VAL A 72 -7.15 -7.02 17.47
CA VAL A 72 -6.10 -7.18 16.43
C VAL A 72 -6.22 -6.09 15.36
N LEU A 73 -7.42 -5.78 14.87
CA LEU A 73 -7.62 -4.69 13.90
C LEU A 73 -7.12 -3.35 14.43
N ARG A 74 -7.52 -2.99 15.68
CA ARG A 74 -7.06 -1.75 16.31
C ARG A 74 -5.54 -1.73 16.47
N HIS A 75 -4.94 -2.86 16.83
CA HIS A 75 -3.50 -2.98 16.95
C HIS A 75 -2.79 -2.80 15.60
N LEU A 76 -3.25 -3.50 14.55
CA LEU A 76 -2.72 -3.33 13.18
C LEU A 76 -2.79 -1.88 12.72
N ARG A 77 -3.91 -1.20 13.00
CA ARG A 77 -4.07 0.22 12.68
C ARG A 77 -3.05 1.09 13.40
N ASN A 78 -2.83 0.84 14.68
CA ASN A 78 -1.87 1.58 15.50
C ASN A 78 -0.42 1.37 15.03
N MET A 79 -0.09 0.19 14.54
CA MET A 79 1.20 -0.13 13.94
C MET A 79 1.36 0.41 12.51
N GLY A 80 0.35 1.07 11.97
CA GLY A 80 0.41 1.70 10.65
C GLY A 80 0.15 0.75 9.48
N ALA A 81 -0.44 -0.43 9.70
CA ALA A 81 -0.83 -1.32 8.60
C ALA A 81 -1.70 -0.60 7.56
N ALA A 82 -1.52 -0.91 6.30
CA ALA A 82 -2.27 -0.33 5.20
C ALA A 82 -3.70 -0.89 5.12
N GLY A 83 -3.87 -2.18 5.40
CA GLY A 83 -5.14 -2.89 5.39
C GLY A 83 -4.98 -4.35 5.79
N LEU A 84 -6.08 -5.07 5.94
CA LEU A 84 -6.12 -6.49 6.22
C LEU A 84 -6.90 -7.22 5.12
N VAL A 85 -6.29 -8.25 4.53
CA VAL A 85 -6.92 -9.17 3.59
C VAL A 85 -7.23 -10.47 4.29
N LEU A 86 -8.52 -10.78 4.43
CA LEU A 86 -9.00 -12.01 5.04
C LEU A 86 -9.13 -13.12 3.98
N PHE A 87 -8.45 -14.22 4.23
CA PHE A 87 -8.53 -15.43 3.41
C PHE A 87 -9.44 -16.46 4.06
N TYR A 88 -9.96 -17.36 3.22
CA TYR A 88 -10.70 -18.57 3.61
C TYR A 88 -11.95 -18.28 4.47
N VAL A 89 -12.60 -17.13 4.24
CA VAL A 89 -13.92 -16.82 4.80
C VAL A 89 -14.93 -17.81 4.22
N GLY A 90 -15.77 -18.36 5.07
CA GLY A 90 -16.67 -19.47 4.72
C GLY A 90 -16.02 -20.86 4.85
N VAL A 91 -14.71 -20.93 5.17
CA VAL A 91 -13.98 -22.18 5.41
C VAL A 91 -13.48 -22.24 6.85
N PHE A 92 -12.55 -21.35 7.22
CA PHE A 92 -12.02 -21.29 8.59
C PHE A 92 -12.79 -20.30 9.45
N ILE A 93 -13.16 -19.14 8.89
CA ILE A 93 -14.04 -18.17 9.54
C ILE A 93 -15.42 -18.31 8.89
N PRO A 94 -16.45 -18.76 9.62
CA PRO A 94 -17.77 -19.00 9.02
C PRO A 94 -18.39 -17.76 8.38
N ARG A 95 -18.18 -16.59 8.98
CA ARG A 95 -18.62 -15.27 8.50
C ARG A 95 -17.79 -14.17 9.14
N ILE A 96 -17.74 -13.02 8.49
CA ILE A 96 -17.18 -11.80 9.08
C ILE A 96 -18.26 -11.20 9.98
N ASP A 97 -17.93 -10.97 11.25
CA ASP A 97 -18.85 -10.44 12.23
C ASP A 97 -19.09 -8.93 12.03
N GLU A 98 -20.32 -8.47 12.30
CA GLU A 98 -20.67 -7.06 12.16
C GLU A 98 -19.86 -6.14 13.07
N ALA A 99 -19.44 -6.62 14.25
CA ALA A 99 -18.59 -5.86 15.15
C ALA A 99 -17.19 -5.64 14.53
N LEU A 100 -16.66 -6.63 13.80
CA LEU A 100 -15.39 -6.49 13.09
C LEU A 100 -15.48 -5.46 11.96
N ILE A 101 -16.59 -5.48 11.21
CA ILE A 101 -16.89 -4.51 10.15
C ILE A 101 -16.96 -3.10 10.75
N ALA A 102 -17.75 -2.93 11.83
CA ALA A 102 -17.90 -1.64 12.50
C ALA A 102 -16.58 -1.07 13.01
N VAL A 103 -15.72 -1.91 13.59
CA VAL A 103 -14.39 -1.51 14.05
C VAL A 103 -13.51 -1.10 12.88
N ALA A 104 -13.50 -1.84 11.77
CA ALA A 104 -12.70 -1.52 10.59
C ALA A 104 -13.11 -0.15 9.99
N ASP A 105 -14.41 0.15 9.95
CA ASP A 105 -14.93 1.45 9.51
C ASP A 105 -14.56 2.57 10.47
N GLU A 106 -14.73 2.35 11.79
CA GLU A 106 -14.39 3.31 12.86
C GLU A 106 -12.94 3.78 12.72
N ILE A 107 -11.99 2.84 12.56
CA ILE A 107 -10.56 3.13 12.51
C ILE A 107 -10.05 3.42 11.10
N ASN A 108 -10.92 3.37 10.08
CA ASN A 108 -10.59 3.53 8.66
C ASN A 108 -9.44 2.59 8.24
N LEU A 109 -9.53 1.31 8.61
CA LEU A 109 -8.61 0.27 8.16
C LEU A 109 -9.30 -0.58 7.09
N PRO A 110 -8.85 -0.57 5.83
CA PRO A 110 -9.41 -1.42 4.79
C PRO A 110 -9.45 -2.88 5.22
N LEU A 111 -10.65 -3.43 5.33
CA LEU A 111 -10.91 -4.84 5.56
C LEU A 111 -11.39 -5.46 4.26
N ILE A 112 -10.59 -6.32 3.69
CA ILE A 112 -10.78 -6.94 2.38
C ILE A 112 -11.02 -8.43 2.61
N ALA A 113 -12.04 -9.01 1.99
CA ALA A 113 -12.28 -10.44 2.06
C ALA A 113 -12.05 -11.09 0.69
N MET A 114 -11.30 -12.17 0.67
CA MET A 114 -11.21 -13.06 -0.48
C MET A 114 -12.56 -13.75 -0.72
N PRO A 115 -12.85 -14.25 -1.93
CA PRO A 115 -14.13 -14.86 -2.27
C PRO A 115 -14.54 -15.96 -1.28
N PHE A 116 -15.81 -15.91 -0.86
CA PHE A 116 -16.38 -16.79 0.15
C PHE A 116 -16.33 -18.28 -0.27
N GLY A 117 -15.93 -19.15 0.67
CA GLY A 117 -15.94 -20.60 0.48
C GLY A 117 -14.86 -21.13 -0.47
N ARG A 118 -13.92 -20.29 -0.91
CA ARG A 118 -12.87 -20.64 -1.87
C ARG A 118 -11.55 -20.95 -1.15
N MET A 119 -10.87 -22.02 -1.57
CA MET A 119 -9.55 -22.43 -1.06
C MET A 119 -8.44 -22.44 -2.13
N ASP A 120 -8.78 -22.11 -3.35
CA ASP A 120 -7.86 -22.08 -4.48
C ASP A 120 -7.02 -20.80 -4.55
N PHE A 121 -7.41 -19.77 -3.81
CA PHE A 121 -6.60 -18.57 -3.64
C PHE A 121 -5.46 -18.81 -2.66
N ARG A 122 -4.24 -18.43 -3.05
CA ARG A 122 -3.04 -18.63 -2.24
C ARG A 122 -2.48 -17.30 -1.79
N TYR A 123 -1.93 -17.27 -0.57
CA TYR A 123 -1.19 -16.11 -0.06
C TYR A 123 -0.05 -15.71 -0.98
N SER A 124 0.71 -16.72 -1.48
CA SER A 124 1.84 -16.53 -2.37
C SER A 124 1.50 -15.70 -3.61
N ASP A 125 0.32 -15.94 -4.19
CA ASP A 125 -0.07 -15.30 -5.44
C ASP A 125 -0.35 -13.82 -5.20
N VAL A 126 -1.05 -13.47 -4.11
CA VAL A 126 -1.28 -12.08 -3.72
C VAL A 126 0.02 -11.39 -3.33
N ILE A 127 0.90 -12.08 -2.59
CA ILE A 127 2.21 -11.52 -2.22
C ILE A 127 3.01 -11.19 -3.48
N THR A 128 3.09 -12.13 -4.42
CA THR A 128 3.84 -11.94 -5.67
C THR A 128 3.30 -10.75 -6.46
N ASP A 129 2.00 -10.73 -6.74
CA ASP A 129 1.37 -9.65 -7.52
C ASP A 129 1.61 -8.27 -6.89
N VAL A 130 1.40 -8.15 -5.59
CA VAL A 130 1.56 -6.85 -4.89
C VAL A 130 3.02 -6.43 -4.87
N VAL A 131 3.96 -7.34 -4.57
CA VAL A 131 5.40 -7.04 -4.53
C VAL A 131 5.91 -6.67 -5.91
N GLU A 132 5.53 -7.40 -6.97
CA GLU A 132 5.88 -7.06 -8.34
C GLU A 132 5.32 -5.69 -8.75
N TYR A 133 4.07 -5.41 -8.40
CA TYR A 133 3.46 -4.11 -8.70
C TYR A 133 4.18 -2.96 -8.01
N ILE A 134 4.53 -3.12 -6.72
CA ILE A 134 5.32 -2.14 -5.96
C ILE A 134 6.70 -1.96 -6.61
N HIS A 135 7.37 -3.06 -6.97
CA HIS A 135 8.69 -3.01 -7.59
C HIS A 135 8.64 -2.28 -8.93
N ASN A 136 7.70 -2.64 -9.79
CA ASN A 136 7.53 -2.02 -11.10
C ASN A 136 7.25 -0.51 -10.99
N ARG A 137 6.42 -0.09 -10.04
CA ARG A 137 6.16 1.32 -9.77
C ARG A 137 7.40 2.08 -9.29
N ARG A 138 8.22 1.45 -8.44
CA ARG A 138 9.50 2.03 -7.97
C ARG A 138 10.52 2.12 -9.11
N MET A 139 10.62 1.08 -9.92
CA MET A 139 11.54 1.06 -11.07
C MET A 139 11.19 2.12 -12.11
N HIS A 140 9.92 2.33 -12.41
CA HIS A 140 9.50 3.41 -13.31
C HIS A 140 9.91 4.79 -12.75
N GLY A 141 9.72 5.02 -11.45
CA GLY A 141 10.18 6.26 -10.82
C GLY A 141 11.70 6.45 -10.89
N ASN A 142 12.47 5.40 -10.63
CA ASN A 142 13.94 5.42 -10.72
C ASN A 142 14.42 5.53 -12.17
N TYR A 143 13.75 4.88 -13.12
CA TYR A 143 14.07 4.98 -14.55
C TYR A 143 13.99 6.43 -15.02
N TYR A 144 12.94 7.15 -14.69
CA TYR A 144 12.81 8.58 -15.03
C TYR A 144 13.92 9.44 -14.43
N ALA A 145 14.26 9.19 -13.16
CA ALA A 145 15.35 9.92 -12.51
C ALA A 145 16.71 9.62 -13.15
N THR A 146 16.99 8.34 -13.42
CA THR A 146 18.24 7.90 -14.06
C THR A 146 18.34 8.45 -15.48
N GLU A 147 17.27 8.40 -16.25
CA GLU A 147 17.25 8.91 -17.63
C GLU A 147 17.41 10.44 -17.66
N LEU A 148 16.81 11.15 -16.71
CA LEU A 148 17.02 12.59 -16.55
C LEU A 148 18.47 12.90 -16.21
N MET A 149 19.07 12.18 -15.26
CA MET A 149 20.47 12.35 -14.88
C MET A 149 21.41 12.05 -16.06
N ASN A 150 21.13 11.00 -16.84
CA ASN A 150 21.88 10.71 -18.06
C ASN A 150 21.72 11.82 -19.10
N SER A 151 20.52 12.34 -19.29
CA SER A 151 20.26 13.46 -20.21
C SER A 151 21.05 14.71 -19.82
N ILE A 152 21.10 15.02 -18.51
CA ILE A 152 21.90 16.14 -17.98
C ILE A 152 23.39 15.88 -18.14
N ALA A 153 23.86 14.64 -17.93
CA ALA A 153 25.27 14.28 -18.07
C ALA A 153 25.80 14.40 -19.52
N LEU A 154 24.91 14.26 -20.50
CA LEU A 154 25.24 14.44 -21.93
C LEU A 154 25.28 15.91 -22.38
N LEU A 155 24.81 16.84 -21.56
CA LEU A 155 24.86 18.27 -21.88
C LEU A 155 26.29 18.83 -21.71
N GLU A 156 26.59 19.88 -22.44
CA GLU A 156 27.81 20.66 -22.23
C GLU A 156 27.81 21.28 -20.80
N PRO A 157 28.99 21.44 -20.15
CA PRO A 157 29.08 21.94 -18.79
C PRO A 157 28.30 23.23 -18.52
N GLN A 158 28.29 24.17 -19.48
CA GLN A 158 27.59 25.46 -19.38
C GLN A 158 26.04 25.30 -19.41
N GLN A 159 25.54 24.19 -19.97
CA GLN A 159 24.11 23.88 -20.06
C GLN A 159 23.58 23.14 -18.84
N ARG A 160 24.48 22.63 -17.98
CA ARG A 160 24.11 21.89 -16.75
C ARG A 160 23.71 22.86 -15.64
N ASN A 161 22.55 23.44 -15.76
CA ASN A 161 22.01 24.38 -14.78
C ASN A 161 20.56 24.04 -14.40
N ILE A 162 20.08 24.70 -13.33
CA ILE A 162 18.78 24.40 -12.75
C ILE A 162 17.61 24.62 -13.73
N ASN A 163 17.70 25.67 -14.57
CA ASN A 163 16.64 25.98 -15.52
C ASN A 163 16.55 24.91 -16.62
N THR A 164 17.70 24.41 -17.11
CA THR A 164 17.74 23.31 -18.08
C THR A 164 17.17 22.03 -17.46
N THR A 165 17.50 21.75 -16.20
CA THR A 165 16.95 20.60 -15.48
C THR A 165 15.43 20.71 -15.33
N LEU A 166 14.93 21.88 -14.94
CA LEU A 166 13.49 22.14 -14.81
C LEU A 166 12.78 22.00 -16.17
N ARG A 167 13.37 22.50 -17.23
CA ARG A 167 12.80 22.37 -18.59
C ARG A 167 12.70 20.91 -19.02
N LEU A 168 13.76 20.12 -18.86
CA LEU A 168 13.75 18.67 -19.17
C LEU A 168 12.68 17.91 -18.36
N LEU A 169 12.48 18.29 -17.10
CA LEU A 169 11.42 17.76 -16.26
C LEU A 169 10.04 18.21 -16.73
N SER A 170 9.86 19.51 -17.01
CA SER A 170 8.61 20.09 -17.50
C SER A 170 8.12 19.44 -18.78
N ASP A 171 9.02 19.30 -19.77
CA ASP A 171 8.74 18.67 -21.06
C ASP A 171 8.27 17.21 -20.86
N ARG A 172 8.87 16.51 -19.92
CA ARG A 172 8.57 15.11 -19.66
C ARG A 172 7.29 14.89 -18.86
N LEU A 173 7.02 15.76 -17.88
CA LEU A 173 5.84 15.69 -17.04
C LEU A 173 4.62 16.38 -17.67
N HIS A 174 4.80 17.06 -18.81
CA HIS A 174 3.77 17.86 -19.47
C HIS A 174 3.11 18.87 -18.52
N CYS A 175 3.91 19.51 -17.67
CA CYS A 175 3.42 20.48 -16.68
C CYS A 175 4.42 21.63 -16.50
N THR A 176 3.93 22.77 -16.05
CA THR A 176 4.80 23.90 -15.65
C THR A 176 5.42 23.64 -14.29
N LEU A 177 6.75 23.81 -14.19
CA LEU A 177 7.50 23.63 -12.95
C LEU A 177 8.04 24.96 -12.45
N LEU A 178 7.91 25.21 -11.15
CA LEU A 178 8.44 26.37 -10.46
C LEU A 178 9.27 25.92 -9.25
N LEU A 179 10.54 26.31 -9.24
CA LEU A 179 11.39 26.13 -8.06
C LEU A 179 11.40 27.42 -7.22
N THR A 180 11.00 27.28 -5.95
CA THR A 180 11.03 28.38 -4.98
C THR A 180 11.88 28.01 -3.76
N ASN A 181 12.32 29.01 -3.02
CA ASN A 181 12.84 28.80 -1.67
C ASN A 181 11.68 28.66 -0.66
N ARG A 182 12.00 28.49 0.64
CA ARG A 182 11.01 28.37 1.73
C ARG A 182 10.14 29.63 1.91
N TYR A 183 10.51 30.75 1.29
CA TYR A 183 9.77 32.02 1.35
C TYR A 183 8.98 32.28 0.06
N LEU A 184 8.86 31.27 -0.83
CA LEU A 184 8.20 31.34 -2.13
C LEU A 184 8.89 32.27 -3.16
N ASP A 185 10.14 32.69 -2.90
CA ASP A 185 10.91 33.42 -3.90
C ASP A 185 11.29 32.47 -5.04
N ARG A 186 11.04 32.91 -6.28
CA ARG A 186 11.33 32.12 -7.48
C ARG A 186 12.84 31.88 -7.65
N ARG A 187 13.26 30.65 -7.82
CA ARG A 187 14.66 30.24 -8.10
C ARG A 187 14.86 29.69 -9.49
N GLY A 188 13.79 29.24 -10.15
CA GLY A 188 13.80 28.72 -11.51
C GLY A 188 12.39 28.38 -11.96
N ALA A 189 12.17 28.32 -13.27
CA ALA A 189 10.90 27.91 -13.87
C ALA A 189 11.11 27.31 -15.26
N ALA A 190 10.22 26.42 -15.66
CA ALA A 190 10.08 25.85 -16.99
C ALA A 190 8.63 25.48 -17.28
#